data_6494186c36df0397ae6323dad74ef77c
#
_entry.id   6494186c36df0397ae6323dad74ef77c
#
_cell.length_a   1.000
_cell.length_b   1.000
_cell.length_c   1.000
_cell.angle_alpha   90.00
_cell.angle_beta   90.00
_cell.angle_gamma   90.00
#
_symmetry.space_group_name_H-M   'P 1'
#
loop_
_entity.id
_entity.type
_entity.pdbx_description
1 polymer ?
#
loop_
_entity_poly.entity_id
_entity_poly.type
_entity_poly.pdbx_seq_one_letter_code
_entity_poly.pdbx_strand_id
1 'polypeptide(L)'
;QLVHECNVQLAQFRHAVQGIGTAQDGASIRREVETSGRACFKACEAARNSILPQLRNDGGEVIVGAPDFTRAASQLIGCVAAYLVEMRRCIALEKTFPAPTEPSITPNQIASMESLLENMENLITVHFSTTEGSPENKVTPRRRRGTSCRPQCVCSKLKTSYA
;
A
#
# COMPACT_ATOMS: atom_id res chain seq x y z
N GLN A 1 8.97 -4.31 12.61
CA GLN A 1 9.83 -3.16 12.94
C GLN A 1 10.06 -2.26 11.72
N LEU A 2 10.48 -2.81 10.55
CA LEU A 2 10.77 -2.02 9.34
C LEU A 2 9.56 -1.27 8.78
N VAL A 3 8.38 -1.90 8.70
CA VAL A 3 7.16 -1.22 8.22
C VAL A 3 6.71 -0.13 9.20
N HIS A 4 6.94 -0.33 10.49
CA HIS A 4 6.67 0.72 11.49
C HIS A 4 7.53 1.96 11.23
N GLU A 5 8.81 1.78 10.93
CA GLU A 5 9.71 2.89 10.58
C GLU A 5 9.21 3.64 9.34
N CYS A 6 8.78 2.92 8.28
CA CYS A 6 8.19 3.56 7.11
C CYS A 6 6.98 4.44 7.48
N ASN A 7 6.10 3.95 8.34
CA ASN A 7 4.93 4.71 8.78
C ASN A 7 5.31 5.95 9.61
N VAL A 8 6.33 5.86 10.45
CA VAL A 8 6.84 7.01 11.22
C VAL A 8 7.40 8.08 10.29
N GLN A 9 8.24 7.68 9.33
CA GLN A 9 8.82 8.60 8.35
C GLN A 9 7.75 9.22 7.43
N LEU A 10 6.75 8.44 7.04
CA LEU A 10 5.61 8.94 6.28
C LEU A 10 4.81 10.00 7.06
N ALA A 11 4.58 9.77 8.35
CA ALA A 11 3.87 10.72 9.20
C ALA A 11 4.65 12.05 9.33
N GLN A 12 5.97 11.98 9.48
CA GLN A 12 6.84 13.16 9.51
C GLN A 12 6.81 13.92 8.19
N PHE A 13 6.94 13.22 7.05
CA PHE A 13 6.85 13.82 5.73
C PHE A 13 5.50 14.50 5.51
N ARG A 14 4.40 13.82 5.83
CA ARG A 14 3.05 14.38 5.73
C ARG A 14 2.89 15.63 6.58
N HIS A 15 3.43 15.64 7.80
CA HIS A 15 3.40 16.81 8.67
C HIS A 15 4.14 18.00 8.05
N ALA A 16 5.34 17.78 7.54
CA ALA A 16 6.13 18.81 6.87
C ALA A 16 5.39 19.37 5.63
N VAL A 17 4.81 18.51 4.79
CA VAL A 17 4.03 18.92 3.59
C VAL A 17 2.85 19.81 3.95
N GLN A 18 2.22 19.59 5.10
CA GLN A 18 1.11 20.43 5.59
C GLN A 18 1.56 21.88 5.89
N GLY A 19 2.84 22.12 6.12
CA GLY A 19 3.39 23.46 6.34
C GLY A 19 3.47 24.30 5.07
N ILE A 20 3.43 23.72 3.87
CA ILE A 20 3.49 24.44 2.59
C ILE A 20 2.23 25.26 2.39
N GLY A 21 2.39 26.54 2.04
CA GLY A 21 1.31 27.50 1.82
C GLY A 21 0.67 28.03 3.10
N THR A 22 1.21 27.74 4.26
CA THR A 22 0.82 28.34 5.55
C THR A 22 1.62 29.62 5.83
N ALA A 23 1.23 30.35 6.88
CA ALA A 23 2.00 31.51 7.34
C ALA A 23 3.46 31.18 7.76
N GLN A 24 3.76 29.90 7.97
CA GLN A 24 5.07 29.41 8.35
C GLN A 24 5.87 28.90 7.14
N ASP A 25 5.31 28.89 5.94
CA ASP A 25 5.99 28.41 4.74
C ASP A 25 7.23 29.27 4.43
N GLY A 26 8.38 28.63 4.51
CA GLY A 26 9.67 29.24 4.31
C GLY A 26 10.75 28.21 4.04
N ALA A 27 11.98 28.67 3.87
CA ALA A 27 13.13 27.82 3.57
C ALA A 27 13.32 26.67 4.58
N SER A 28 12.95 26.88 5.85
CA SER A 28 13.05 25.86 6.89
C SER A 28 12.07 24.71 6.64
N ILE A 29 10.79 25.02 6.42
CA ILE A 29 9.74 24.02 6.12
C ILE A 29 10.06 23.29 4.83
N ARG A 30 10.49 23.99 3.77
CA ARG A 30 10.86 23.37 2.49
C ARG A 30 12.03 22.39 2.64
N ARG A 31 13.02 22.73 3.46
CA ARG A 31 14.13 21.82 3.78
C ARG A 31 13.67 20.61 4.61
N GLU A 32 12.72 20.81 5.51
CA GLU A 32 12.14 19.74 6.32
C GLU A 32 11.36 18.76 5.41
N VAL A 33 10.58 19.26 4.46
CA VAL A 33 9.89 18.45 3.44
C VAL A 33 10.89 17.60 2.65
N GLU A 34 11.97 18.21 2.14
CA GLU A 34 13.00 17.48 1.40
C GLU A 34 13.67 16.41 2.27
N THR A 35 14.03 16.73 3.49
CA THR A 35 14.72 15.81 4.39
C THR A 35 13.85 14.65 4.82
N SER A 36 12.60 14.93 5.24
CA SER A 36 11.66 13.88 5.64
C SER A 36 11.19 13.03 4.46
N GLY A 37 11.02 13.63 3.28
CA GLY A 37 10.73 12.88 2.05
C GLY A 37 11.85 11.90 1.70
N ARG A 38 13.11 12.35 1.76
CA ARG A 38 14.28 11.50 1.53
C ARG A 38 14.41 10.39 2.58
N ALA A 39 14.07 10.65 3.83
CA ALA A 39 14.09 9.67 4.90
C ALA A 39 13.00 8.60 4.68
N CYS A 40 11.78 9.02 4.31
CA CYS A 40 10.68 8.11 3.99
C CYS A 40 11.02 7.20 2.79
N PHE A 41 11.61 7.76 1.74
CA PHE A 41 12.08 7.00 0.57
C PHE A 41 13.04 5.89 0.98
N LYS A 42 14.09 6.24 1.74
CA LYS A 42 15.10 5.27 2.21
C LYS A 42 14.50 4.19 3.11
N ALA A 43 13.57 4.55 3.99
CA ALA A 43 12.87 3.58 4.84
C ALA A 43 12.06 2.58 4.02
N CYS A 44 11.33 3.04 2.99
CA CYS A 44 10.58 2.19 2.08
C CYS A 44 11.49 1.24 1.28
N GLU A 45 12.62 1.74 0.78
CA GLU A 45 13.60 0.89 0.08
C GLU A 45 14.23 -0.17 1.00
N ALA A 46 14.61 0.21 2.21
CA ALA A 46 15.17 -0.72 3.19
C ALA A 46 14.17 -1.82 3.57
N ALA A 47 12.91 -1.44 3.82
CA ALA A 47 11.84 -2.39 4.10
C ALA A 47 11.58 -3.34 2.92
N ARG A 48 11.52 -2.82 1.69
CA ARG A 48 11.40 -3.63 0.47
C ARG A 48 12.53 -4.65 0.38
N ASN A 49 13.77 -4.20 0.49
CA ASN A 49 14.95 -5.04 0.34
C ASN A 49 15.04 -6.16 1.39
N SER A 50 14.42 -5.96 2.55
CA SER A 50 14.35 -6.96 3.61
C SER A 50 13.17 -7.94 3.44
N ILE A 51 12.01 -7.46 3.01
CA ILE A 51 10.76 -8.24 2.98
C ILE A 51 10.65 -9.07 1.69
N LEU A 52 10.94 -8.49 0.51
CA LEU A 52 10.71 -9.16 -0.77
C LEU A 52 11.53 -10.45 -0.99
N PRO A 53 12.80 -10.55 -0.57
CA PRO A 53 13.54 -11.81 -0.69
C PRO A 53 12.89 -12.95 0.11
N GLN A 54 12.26 -12.64 1.24
CA GLN A 54 11.61 -13.63 2.09
C GLN A 54 10.35 -14.21 1.44
N LEU A 55 9.57 -13.38 0.73
CA LEU A 55 8.41 -13.85 -0.04
C LEU A 55 8.78 -14.81 -1.17
N ARG A 56 9.98 -14.68 -1.74
CA ARG A 56 10.46 -15.58 -2.80
C ARG A 56 10.94 -16.93 -2.26
N ASN A 57 11.41 -16.96 -1.02
CA ASN A 57 11.96 -18.15 -0.39
C ASN A 57 10.91 -18.98 0.35
N ASP A 58 9.68 -18.48 0.48
CA ASP A 58 8.58 -19.13 1.21
C ASP A 58 7.94 -20.32 0.42
N GLY A 59 8.77 -21.03 -0.32
CA GLY A 59 8.42 -22.21 -1.13
C GLY A 59 8.14 -23.47 -0.31
N GLY A 60 7.22 -23.39 0.67
CA GLY A 60 6.50 -24.60 1.07
C GLY A 60 6.73 -25.17 2.46
N GLU A 61 7.50 -24.60 3.34
CA GLU A 61 7.58 -25.07 4.73
C GLU A 61 7.01 -24.02 5.68
N VAL A 62 5.79 -24.25 6.15
CA VAL A 62 5.16 -23.41 7.19
C VAL A 62 5.93 -23.62 8.50
N ILE A 63 6.96 -22.86 8.74
CA ILE A 63 7.64 -22.82 10.03
C ILE A 63 6.71 -22.10 11.02
N VAL A 64 6.14 -22.86 11.93
CA VAL A 64 5.30 -22.32 13.01
C VAL A 64 6.13 -21.31 13.81
N GLY A 65 5.75 -20.03 13.74
CA GLY A 65 6.46 -18.93 14.39
C GLY A 65 7.32 -18.05 13.46
N ALA A 66 7.36 -18.34 12.14
CA ALA A 66 7.98 -17.45 11.16
C ALA A 66 7.22 -16.13 11.09
N PRO A 67 7.92 -14.99 10.89
CA PRO A 67 7.27 -13.69 10.68
C PRO A 67 6.35 -13.77 9.47
N ASP A 68 5.13 -13.21 9.60
CA ASP A 68 4.19 -13.11 8.49
C ASP A 68 4.67 -12.05 7.48
N PHE A 69 5.56 -12.47 6.57
CA PHE A 69 6.12 -11.61 5.53
C PHE A 69 5.08 -11.15 4.52
N THR A 70 4.03 -11.95 4.29
CA THR A 70 2.92 -11.57 3.41
C THR A 70 2.16 -10.39 3.97
N ARG A 71 1.86 -10.42 5.28
CA ARG A 71 1.24 -9.30 5.98
C ARG A 71 2.14 -8.07 5.99
N ALA A 72 3.42 -8.24 6.27
CA ALA A 72 4.39 -7.15 6.26
C ALA A 72 4.50 -6.50 4.87
N ALA A 73 4.52 -7.30 3.80
CA ALA A 73 4.55 -6.81 2.42
C ALA A 73 3.26 -6.06 2.05
N SER A 74 2.08 -6.56 2.43
CA SER A 74 0.81 -5.86 2.21
C SER A 74 0.76 -4.51 2.94
N GLN A 75 1.26 -4.45 4.17
CA GLN A 75 1.38 -3.21 4.93
C GLN A 75 2.37 -2.23 4.28
N LEU A 76 3.50 -2.72 3.76
CA LEU A 76 4.48 -1.91 3.06
C LEU A 76 3.90 -1.33 1.77
N ILE A 77 3.15 -2.10 0.99
CA ILE A 77 2.43 -1.63 -0.20
C ILE A 77 1.51 -0.45 0.17
N GLY A 78 0.72 -0.59 1.24
CA GLY A 78 -0.14 0.49 1.73
C GLY A 78 0.65 1.75 2.12
N CYS A 79 1.80 1.58 2.77
CA CYS A 79 2.68 2.70 3.14
C CYS A 79 3.26 3.40 1.91
N VAL A 80 3.76 2.66 0.92
CA VAL A 80 4.34 3.22 -0.32
C VAL A 80 3.26 3.92 -1.15
N ALA A 81 2.07 3.35 -1.26
CA ALA A 81 0.93 3.98 -1.94
C ALA A 81 0.55 5.32 -1.27
N ALA A 82 0.49 5.35 0.06
CA ALA A 82 0.22 6.58 0.81
C ALA A 82 1.34 7.61 0.64
N TYR A 83 2.60 7.19 0.62
CA TYR A 83 3.74 8.07 0.37
C TYR A 83 3.67 8.69 -1.03
N LEU A 84 3.32 7.93 -2.07
CA LEU A 84 3.11 8.44 -3.42
C LEU A 84 2.02 9.53 -3.48
N VAL A 85 0.93 9.33 -2.76
CA VAL A 85 -0.15 10.34 -2.66
C VAL A 85 0.39 11.64 -2.06
N GLU A 86 1.15 11.56 -0.97
CA GLU A 86 1.73 12.76 -0.34
C GLU A 86 2.83 13.41 -1.19
N MET A 87 3.63 12.65 -1.95
CA MET A 87 4.59 13.21 -2.92
C MET A 87 3.89 14.03 -4.00
N ARG A 88 2.81 13.50 -4.59
CA ARG A 88 2.01 14.22 -5.59
C ARG A 88 1.35 15.46 -5.01
N ARG A 89 0.85 15.36 -3.77
CA ARG A 89 0.31 16.50 -3.04
C ARG A 89 1.36 17.58 -2.79
N CYS A 90 2.56 17.19 -2.39
CA CYS A 90 3.68 18.11 -2.21
C CYS A 90 3.97 18.92 -3.49
N ILE A 91 4.11 18.25 -4.63
CA ILE A 91 4.33 18.91 -5.92
C ILE A 91 3.18 19.87 -6.27
N ALA A 92 1.94 19.47 -6.03
CA ALA A 92 0.78 20.33 -6.30
C ALA A 92 0.79 21.59 -5.42
N LEU A 93 1.12 21.44 -4.14
CA LEU A 93 1.24 22.57 -3.21
C LEU A 93 2.40 23.49 -3.59
N GLU A 94 3.57 22.95 -3.95
CA GLU A 94 4.72 23.75 -4.39
C GLU A 94 4.45 24.52 -5.68
N LYS A 95 3.66 23.97 -6.59
CA LYS A 95 3.18 24.70 -7.78
C LYS A 95 2.20 25.82 -7.44
N THR A 96 1.35 25.59 -6.44
CA THR A 96 0.35 26.60 -6.01
C THR A 96 1.00 27.71 -5.20
N PHE A 97 2.00 27.38 -4.39
CA PHE A 97 2.75 28.29 -3.52
C PHE A 97 4.24 28.26 -3.90
N PRO A 98 4.62 28.91 -5.02
CA PRO A 98 6.00 28.86 -5.47
C PRO A 98 6.93 29.59 -4.50
N ALA A 99 8.05 28.96 -4.20
CA ALA A 99 9.12 29.54 -3.40
C ALA A 99 10.41 29.64 -4.24
N PRO A 100 11.35 30.52 -3.89
CA PRO A 100 12.62 30.66 -4.60
C PRO A 100 13.60 29.53 -4.23
N THR A 101 13.09 28.32 -4.05
CA THR A 101 13.83 27.10 -3.72
C THR A 101 13.56 26.05 -4.79
N GLU A 102 14.51 25.12 -4.95
CA GLU A 102 14.26 23.96 -5.82
C GLU A 102 13.12 23.09 -5.30
N PRO A 103 12.41 22.38 -6.18
CA PRO A 103 11.35 21.46 -5.78
C PRO A 103 11.85 20.40 -4.80
N SER A 104 11.15 20.22 -3.69
CA SER A 104 11.52 19.24 -2.66
C SER A 104 11.41 17.80 -3.15
N ILE A 105 10.51 17.55 -4.11
CA ILE A 105 10.26 16.25 -4.74
C ILE A 105 10.39 16.37 -6.25
N THR A 106 11.17 15.48 -6.85
CA THR A 106 11.36 15.43 -8.29
C THR A 106 10.43 14.40 -8.95
N PRO A 107 10.06 14.60 -10.23
CA PRO A 107 9.29 13.59 -10.98
C PRO A 107 9.97 12.22 -11.05
N ASN A 108 11.30 12.18 -11.08
CA ASN A 108 12.07 10.94 -11.08
C ASN A 108 11.91 10.14 -9.79
N GLN A 109 11.80 10.82 -8.65
CA GLN A 109 11.53 10.17 -7.36
C GLN A 109 10.13 9.55 -7.35
N ILE A 110 9.13 10.21 -7.93
CA ILE A 110 7.78 9.64 -8.08
C ILE A 110 7.83 8.41 -8.97
N ALA A 111 8.42 8.49 -10.15
CA ALA A 111 8.54 7.36 -11.07
C ALA A 111 9.25 6.16 -10.44
N SER A 112 10.29 6.40 -9.64
CA SER A 112 10.98 5.36 -8.88
C SER A 112 10.08 4.67 -7.86
N MET A 113 9.26 5.44 -7.12
CA MET A 113 8.31 4.88 -6.16
C MET A 113 7.13 4.16 -6.83
N GLU A 114 6.65 4.64 -7.97
CA GLU A 114 5.62 3.97 -8.77
C GLU A 114 6.12 2.60 -9.25
N SER A 115 7.33 2.54 -9.79
CA SER A 115 7.96 1.28 -10.20
C SER A 115 8.17 0.32 -9.04
N LEU A 116 8.54 0.84 -7.86
CA LEU A 116 8.69 0.05 -6.65
C LEU A 116 7.35 -0.53 -6.21
N LEU A 117 6.26 0.26 -6.22
CA LEU A 117 4.92 -0.18 -5.87
C LEU A 117 4.44 -1.29 -6.81
N GLU A 118 4.54 -1.08 -8.12
CA GLU A 118 4.16 -2.06 -9.14
C GLU A 118 4.91 -3.39 -8.97
N ASN A 119 6.22 -3.33 -8.73
CA ASN A 119 7.01 -4.52 -8.48
C ASN A 119 6.55 -5.31 -7.24
N MET A 120 6.17 -4.61 -6.17
CA MET A 120 5.68 -5.26 -4.96
C MET A 120 4.30 -5.88 -5.16
N GLU A 121 3.38 -5.17 -5.83
CA GLU A 121 2.04 -5.67 -6.15
C GLU A 121 2.10 -6.91 -7.03
N ASN A 122 2.95 -6.90 -8.05
CA ASN A 122 3.17 -8.05 -8.92
C ASN A 122 3.71 -9.27 -8.15
N LEU A 123 4.68 -9.06 -7.27
CA LEU A 123 5.26 -10.16 -6.47
C LEU A 123 4.24 -10.77 -5.51
N ILE A 124 3.43 -9.94 -4.84
CA ILE A 124 2.36 -10.44 -3.95
C ILE A 124 1.30 -11.18 -4.76
N THR A 125 0.90 -10.67 -5.91
CA THR A 125 -0.07 -11.34 -6.79
C THR A 125 0.44 -12.72 -7.22
N VAL A 126 1.70 -12.83 -7.62
CA VAL A 126 2.34 -14.12 -7.97
C VAL A 126 2.38 -15.04 -6.75
N HIS A 127 2.77 -14.54 -5.59
CA HIS A 127 2.84 -15.33 -4.35
C HIS A 127 1.46 -15.95 -3.99
N PHE A 128 0.39 -15.17 -4.02
CA PHE A 128 -0.95 -15.68 -3.78
C PHE A 128 -1.41 -16.67 -4.84
N SER A 129 -1.13 -16.42 -6.11
CA SER A 129 -1.50 -17.32 -7.20
C SER A 129 -0.79 -18.68 -7.09
N THR A 130 0.45 -18.72 -6.63
CA THR A 130 1.20 -19.95 -6.44
C THR A 130 0.77 -20.74 -5.20
N THR A 131 0.42 -20.05 -4.11
CA THR A 131 -0.07 -20.69 -2.88
C THR A 131 -1.47 -21.27 -3.03
N GLU A 132 -2.37 -20.62 -3.78
CA GLU A 132 -3.70 -21.16 -4.08
C GLU A 132 -3.64 -22.39 -5.01
N GLY A 133 -2.65 -22.48 -5.86
CA GLY A 133 -2.41 -23.61 -6.77
C GLY A 133 -1.83 -24.85 -6.09
N SER A 134 -1.43 -24.81 -4.82
CA SER A 134 -0.90 -25.94 -4.10
C SER A 134 -1.96 -27.04 -3.90
N PRO A 135 -1.67 -28.31 -4.26
CA PRO A 135 -2.65 -29.40 -4.15
C PRO A 135 -3.14 -29.66 -2.72
N GLU A 136 -2.44 -29.19 -1.70
CA GLU A 136 -2.85 -29.29 -0.31
C GLU A 136 -4.00 -28.34 0.07
N ASN A 137 -4.17 -27.24 -0.66
CA ASN A 137 -5.24 -26.29 -0.46
C ASN A 137 -6.51 -26.57 -1.31
N LYS A 138 -6.65 -27.78 -1.89
CA LYS A 138 -7.91 -28.18 -2.47
C LYS A 138 -8.95 -28.29 -1.36
N VAL A 139 -9.66 -27.18 -1.15
CA VAL A 139 -10.92 -27.17 -0.39
C VAL A 139 -11.82 -28.19 -1.05
N THR A 140 -11.89 -29.40 -0.47
CA THR A 140 -12.89 -30.37 -0.89
C THR A 140 -14.26 -29.71 -0.74
N PRO A 141 -15.03 -29.55 -1.81
CA PRO A 141 -16.32 -28.93 -1.70
C PRO A 141 -17.12 -29.76 -0.69
N ARG A 142 -17.47 -29.16 0.43
CA ARG A 142 -18.36 -29.79 1.41
C ARG A 142 -19.60 -30.25 0.64
N ARG A 143 -19.74 -31.56 0.46
CA ARG A 143 -20.96 -32.17 -0.07
C ARG A 143 -22.10 -31.59 0.76
N ARG A 144 -22.85 -30.67 0.17
CA ARG A 144 -24.09 -30.17 0.77
C ARG A 144 -24.97 -31.41 0.94
N ARG A 145 -25.13 -31.85 2.17
CA ARG A 145 -26.22 -32.79 2.53
C ARG A 145 -27.48 -32.10 2.03
N GLY A 146 -28.15 -32.71 1.08
CA GLY A 146 -29.37 -32.21 0.51
C GLY A 146 -30.45 -32.12 1.58
N THR A 147 -30.51 -31.00 2.26
CA THR A 147 -31.74 -30.56 2.89
C THR A 147 -32.56 -29.92 1.78
N SER A 148 -33.60 -30.65 1.38
CA SER A 148 -34.63 -30.19 0.46
C SER A 148 -35.35 -28.98 1.07
N CYS A 149 -34.75 -27.81 1.02
CA CYS A 149 -35.43 -26.55 1.19
C CYS A 149 -35.57 -25.95 -0.21
N ARG A 150 -36.75 -26.15 -0.81
CA ARG A 150 -37.17 -25.35 -1.98
C ARG A 150 -37.19 -23.89 -1.51
N PRO A 151 -36.36 -22.98 -2.07
CA PRO A 151 -36.57 -21.56 -1.84
C PRO A 151 -37.89 -21.15 -2.50
N GLN A 152 -38.90 -20.89 -1.70
CA GLN A 152 -40.07 -20.17 -2.18
C GLN A 152 -39.58 -18.76 -2.55
N CYS A 153 -39.58 -18.49 -3.84
CA CYS A 153 -39.22 -17.19 -4.39
C CYS A 153 -40.27 -16.16 -3.96
N VAL A 154 -39.93 -15.29 -3.03
CA VAL A 154 -40.83 -14.24 -2.50
C VAL A 154 -41.01 -13.10 -3.51
N CYS A 155 -40.35 -13.14 -4.67
CA CYS A 155 -40.40 -12.10 -5.70
C CYS A 155 -41.72 -12.04 -6.52
N SER A 156 -42.64 -13.00 -6.36
CA SER A 156 -43.86 -13.03 -7.13
C SER A 156 -45.02 -12.19 -6.56
N LYS A 157 -44.82 -11.42 -5.50
CA LYS A 157 -45.86 -10.62 -4.86
C LYS A 157 -45.75 -9.10 -5.02
N LEU A 158 -44.84 -8.62 -5.83
CA LEU A 158 -44.78 -7.20 -6.17
C LEU A 158 -45.68 -6.97 -7.41
N LYS A 159 -46.99 -6.86 -7.18
CA LYS A 159 -47.91 -6.24 -8.15
C LYS A 159 -47.67 -4.73 -8.11
N THR A 160 -47.02 -4.20 -9.13
CA THR A 160 -47.04 -2.77 -9.43
C THR A 160 -48.43 -2.35 -9.77
N SER A 161 -49.09 -1.65 -8.88
CA SER A 161 -50.33 -0.94 -9.14
C SER A 161 -49.95 0.46 -9.62
N TYR A 162 -50.03 0.68 -10.92
CA TYR A 162 -50.17 2.01 -11.50
C TYR A 162 -51.58 2.15 -11.99
N ALA A 163 -52.31 3.04 -11.35
CA ALA A 163 -53.49 3.69 -11.85
C ALA A 163 -53.32 5.19 -11.69
#